data_8a597c7b9ba3ce83a5cee618e0083082
#
_entry.id   8a597c7b9ba3ce83a5cee618e0083082
#
_cell.length_a   1.000
_cell.length_b   1.000
_cell.length_c   1.000
_cell.angle_alpha   90.00
_cell.angle_beta   90.00
_cell.angle_gamma   90.00
#
_symmetry.space_group_name_H-M   'P 1'
#
loop_
_entity.id
_entity.type
_entity.pdbx_description
1 polymer ?
#
loop_
_entity_poly.entity_id
_entity_poly.type
_entity_poly.pdbx_seq_one_letter_code
_entity_poly.pdbx_strand_id
1 'polypeptide(L)'
;LPLRGKILNTWEVASDQVLASTEIHDIAVALGIDPDNEDLSQLRYGKVCILADADSDGLHIATLLCALFLRHFPKLVQDGHVYVAMPPLYRIDLGKEVFYALDESEKEAILERLKGKKGTLNVQRFKGLGEMDPSQLRETTMAPNTRRLVQLTYDLEEDQGAATLELMDMLLAKKRAEDRKNWLQTNGDQVDLAV
;
A
#
# COMPACT_ATOMS: atom_id res chain seq x y z
N LEU A 1 -7.84 2.87 11.71
CA LEU A 1 -9.04 3.45 11.11
C LEU A 1 -9.54 2.53 10.01
N PRO A 2 -10.73 1.93 10.10
CA PRO A 2 -11.27 1.09 9.03
C PRO A 2 -11.86 1.97 7.91
N LEU A 3 -11.57 1.59 6.66
CA LEU A 3 -12.18 2.17 5.48
C LEU A 3 -13.26 1.23 4.94
N ARG A 4 -14.34 1.79 4.40
CA ARG A 4 -15.48 1.02 3.87
C ARG A 4 -15.33 0.63 2.39
N GLY A 5 -14.20 1.00 1.77
CA GLY A 5 -13.90 0.78 0.38
C GLY A 5 -13.00 1.86 -0.20
N LYS A 6 -13.14 2.12 -1.51
CA LYS A 6 -12.38 3.15 -2.20
C LYS A 6 -12.75 4.53 -1.70
N ILE A 7 -11.75 5.32 -1.34
CA ILE A 7 -11.94 6.74 -0.98
C ILE A 7 -12.13 7.60 -2.23
N LEU A 8 -12.50 8.85 -2.03
CA LEU A 8 -12.53 9.86 -3.08
C LEU A 8 -11.17 9.94 -3.77
N ASN A 9 -11.15 9.99 -5.11
CA ASN A 9 -9.95 10.38 -5.85
C ASN A 9 -9.69 11.87 -5.63
N THR A 10 -8.70 12.19 -4.81
CA THR A 10 -8.39 13.55 -4.38
C THR A 10 -7.40 14.27 -5.29
N TRP A 11 -6.91 13.61 -6.34
CA TRP A 11 -5.82 14.14 -7.16
C TRP A 11 -6.13 15.50 -7.79
N GLU A 12 -7.36 15.71 -8.24
CA GLU A 12 -7.83 16.98 -8.84
C GLU A 12 -8.75 17.80 -7.89
N VAL A 13 -8.80 17.46 -6.60
CA VAL A 13 -9.60 18.16 -5.59
C VAL A 13 -8.72 19.16 -4.85
N ALA A 14 -9.22 20.38 -4.64
CA ALA A 14 -8.51 21.37 -3.83
C ALA A 14 -8.53 20.99 -2.34
N SER A 15 -7.48 21.36 -1.60
CA SER A 15 -7.27 20.94 -0.22
C SER A 15 -8.33 21.46 0.74
N ASP A 16 -8.92 22.62 0.47
CA ASP A 16 -10.05 23.18 1.22
C ASP A 16 -11.36 22.39 1.03
N GLN A 17 -11.46 21.65 -0.08
CA GLN A 17 -12.65 20.87 -0.44
C GLN A 17 -12.52 19.38 -0.09
N VAL A 18 -11.30 18.89 0.09
CA VAL A 18 -11.05 17.46 0.29
C VAL A 18 -11.65 16.94 1.61
N LEU A 19 -11.73 17.80 2.64
CA LEU A 19 -12.33 17.47 3.93
C LEU A 19 -13.87 17.33 3.90
N ALA A 20 -14.52 17.63 2.77
CA ALA A 20 -15.94 17.33 2.57
C ALA A 20 -16.19 15.80 2.47
N SER A 21 -15.17 14.98 2.15
CA SER A 21 -15.23 13.52 2.27
C SER A 21 -15.11 13.11 3.73
N THR A 22 -16.08 12.35 4.23
CA THR A 22 -16.09 11.84 5.60
C THR A 22 -14.84 11.01 5.91
N GLU A 23 -14.42 10.15 4.99
CA GLU A 23 -13.26 9.28 5.17
C GLU A 23 -11.97 10.10 5.33
N ILE A 24 -11.81 11.16 4.53
CA ILE A 24 -10.62 12.01 4.58
C ILE A 24 -10.64 12.90 5.82
N HIS A 25 -11.79 13.44 6.17
CA HIS A 25 -11.99 14.16 7.43
C HIS A 25 -11.62 13.28 8.63
N ASP A 26 -12.09 12.03 8.67
CA ASP A 26 -11.79 11.09 9.74
C ASP A 26 -10.28 10.76 9.80
N ILE A 27 -9.61 10.66 8.64
CA ILE A 27 -8.15 10.49 8.58
C ILE A 27 -7.44 11.71 9.18
N ALA A 28 -7.81 12.93 8.77
CA ALA A 28 -7.22 14.17 9.28
C ALA A 28 -7.42 14.30 10.80
N VAL A 29 -8.64 14.06 11.28
CA VAL A 29 -8.96 14.06 12.72
C VAL A 29 -8.15 13.00 13.47
N ALA A 30 -8.02 11.79 12.94
CA ALA A 30 -7.24 10.74 13.58
C ALA A 30 -5.76 11.11 13.66
N LEU A 31 -5.19 11.67 12.61
CA LEU A 31 -3.79 12.11 12.54
C LEU A 31 -3.53 13.33 13.43
N GLY A 32 -4.51 14.21 13.60
CA GLY A 32 -4.37 15.51 14.25
C GLY A 32 -3.70 16.57 13.36
N ILE A 33 -3.73 16.36 12.04
CA ILE A 33 -3.10 17.23 11.03
C ILE A 33 -4.10 17.49 9.92
N ASP A 34 -4.27 18.75 9.56
CA ASP A 34 -5.08 19.15 8.41
C ASP A 34 -4.30 19.06 7.09
N PRO A 35 -4.99 18.92 5.94
CA PRO A 35 -4.37 18.99 4.63
C PRO A 35 -3.52 20.25 4.45
N ASP A 36 -2.40 20.14 3.73
CA ASP A 36 -1.41 21.20 3.46
C ASP A 36 -0.78 21.86 4.69
N ASN A 37 -0.92 21.25 5.86
CA ASN A 37 -0.25 21.76 7.06
C ASN A 37 1.22 21.29 7.09
N GLU A 38 2.14 22.26 7.18
CA GLU A 38 3.57 22.02 7.32
C GLU A 38 4.01 21.78 8.77
N ASP A 39 3.19 22.22 9.75
CA ASP A 39 3.46 22.00 11.17
C ASP A 39 2.93 20.66 11.64
N LEU A 40 3.83 19.71 11.89
CA LEU A 40 3.51 18.37 12.39
C LEU A 40 3.54 18.26 13.93
N SER A 41 3.60 19.37 14.66
CA SER A 41 3.67 19.37 16.13
C SER A 41 2.47 18.67 16.80
N GLN A 42 1.32 18.64 16.12
CA GLN A 42 0.10 17.99 16.58
C GLN A 42 -0.08 16.54 16.08
N LEU A 43 0.89 16.02 15.31
CA LEU A 43 0.83 14.67 14.79
C LEU A 43 0.79 13.64 15.92
N ARG A 44 -0.24 12.79 15.92
CA ARG A 44 -0.49 11.81 16.99
C ARG A 44 0.25 10.49 16.81
N TYR A 45 0.72 10.20 15.59
CA TYR A 45 1.30 8.90 15.25
C TYR A 45 2.63 9.06 14.52
N GLY A 46 3.64 8.32 14.97
CA GLY A 46 4.96 8.32 14.33
C GLY A 46 4.98 7.58 12.97
N LYS A 47 4.02 6.68 12.73
CA LYS A 47 3.87 5.95 11.47
C LYS A 47 2.40 5.81 11.10
N VAL A 48 2.10 6.11 9.84
CA VAL A 48 0.83 5.87 9.19
C VAL A 48 1.01 4.72 8.22
N CYS A 49 0.34 3.60 8.46
CA CYS A 49 0.49 2.41 7.65
C CYS A 49 -0.78 2.17 6.86
N ILE A 50 -0.70 2.23 5.54
CA ILE A 50 -1.77 1.84 4.62
C ILE A 50 -1.80 0.32 4.58
N LEU A 51 -2.96 -0.27 4.90
CA LEU A 51 -3.18 -1.71 4.90
C LEU A 51 -4.36 -2.01 3.99
N ALA A 52 -4.12 -2.75 2.93
CA ALA A 52 -5.11 -3.17 1.95
C ALA A 52 -4.86 -4.63 1.53
N ASP A 53 -5.89 -5.25 0.96
CA ASP A 53 -5.76 -6.59 0.38
C ASP A 53 -4.78 -6.60 -0.78
N ALA A 54 -4.18 -7.77 -1.05
CA ALA A 54 -3.22 -7.93 -2.15
C ALA A 54 -3.92 -8.22 -3.51
N ASP A 55 -5.17 -7.79 -3.68
CA ASP A 55 -5.93 -7.90 -4.92
C ASP A 55 -5.99 -6.54 -5.67
N SER A 56 -6.64 -6.53 -6.83
CA SER A 56 -6.77 -5.34 -7.68
C SER A 56 -7.52 -4.20 -7.01
N ASP A 57 -8.52 -4.50 -6.17
CA ASP A 57 -9.29 -3.49 -5.44
C ASP A 57 -8.47 -2.91 -4.29
N GLY A 58 -7.75 -3.75 -3.55
CA GLY A 58 -6.84 -3.31 -2.50
C GLY A 58 -5.69 -2.46 -3.02
N LEU A 59 -5.09 -2.83 -4.15
CA LEU A 59 -4.07 -2.02 -4.84
C LEU A 59 -4.62 -0.66 -5.28
N HIS A 60 -5.86 -0.60 -5.76
CA HIS A 60 -6.51 0.66 -6.10
C HIS A 60 -6.76 1.53 -4.85
N ILE A 61 -7.22 0.94 -3.75
CA ILE A 61 -7.40 1.65 -2.47
C ILE A 61 -6.06 2.21 -2.00
N ALA A 62 -4.99 1.40 -2.01
CA ALA A 62 -3.66 1.84 -1.63
C ALA A 62 -3.16 2.99 -2.50
N THR A 63 -3.38 2.93 -3.83
CA THR A 63 -3.02 4.01 -4.77
C THR A 63 -3.76 5.30 -4.45
N LEU A 64 -5.07 5.24 -4.17
CA LEU A 64 -5.85 6.43 -3.81
C LEU A 64 -5.37 7.04 -2.49
N LEU A 65 -5.00 6.22 -1.51
CA LEU A 65 -4.43 6.70 -0.24
C LEU A 65 -3.02 7.29 -0.42
N CYS A 66 -2.17 6.66 -1.24
CA CYS A 66 -0.87 7.25 -1.59
C CYS A 66 -1.06 8.62 -2.26
N ALA A 67 -2.02 8.74 -3.19
CA ALA A 67 -2.34 10.00 -3.84
C ALA A 67 -2.81 11.07 -2.84
N LEU A 68 -3.67 10.70 -1.90
CA LEU A 68 -4.11 11.58 -0.82
C LEU A 68 -2.92 12.13 -0.04
N PHE A 69 -2.00 11.25 0.40
CA PHE A 69 -0.84 11.69 1.18
C PHE A 69 0.15 12.51 0.36
N LEU A 70 0.45 12.12 -0.87
CA LEU A 70 1.34 12.86 -1.75
C LEU A 70 0.82 14.26 -2.09
N ARG A 71 -0.49 14.39 -2.27
CA ARG A 71 -1.12 15.64 -2.72
C ARG A 71 -1.48 16.57 -1.58
N HIS A 72 -2.05 16.05 -0.49
CA HIS A 72 -2.68 16.83 0.57
C HIS A 72 -1.96 16.77 1.91
N PHE A 73 -1.02 15.84 2.09
CA PHE A 73 -0.20 15.72 3.28
C PHE A 73 1.29 15.54 2.92
N PRO A 74 1.84 16.38 2.01
CA PRO A 74 3.19 16.18 1.49
C PRO A 74 4.24 16.17 2.61
N LYS A 75 4.05 16.98 3.64
CA LYS A 75 4.96 17.04 4.78
C LYS A 75 5.07 15.71 5.55
N LEU A 76 3.96 14.97 5.68
CA LEU A 76 3.99 13.63 6.29
C LEU A 76 4.81 12.63 5.47
N VAL A 77 4.78 12.76 4.14
CA VAL A 77 5.57 11.91 3.24
C VAL A 77 7.04 12.28 3.30
N GLN A 78 7.35 13.59 3.20
CA GLN A 78 8.73 14.12 3.27
C GLN A 78 9.44 13.74 4.56
N ASP A 79 8.74 13.83 5.70
CA ASP A 79 9.29 13.48 7.02
C ASP A 79 9.25 11.97 7.31
N GLY A 80 8.82 11.16 6.32
CA GLY A 80 8.92 9.70 6.38
C GLY A 80 7.90 9.01 7.30
N HIS A 81 6.72 9.59 7.46
CA HIS A 81 5.67 9.04 8.33
C HIS A 81 4.74 8.05 7.63
N VAL A 82 4.68 8.03 6.29
CA VAL A 82 3.70 7.23 5.54
C VAL A 82 4.33 5.95 4.99
N TYR A 83 3.65 4.83 5.18
CA TYR A 83 4.09 3.50 4.77
C TYR A 83 2.94 2.71 4.15
N VAL A 84 3.27 1.83 3.21
CA VAL A 84 2.38 0.79 2.71
C VAL A 84 2.78 -0.53 3.35
N ALA A 85 1.85 -1.20 4.02
CA ALA A 85 2.08 -2.53 4.54
C ALA A 85 1.97 -3.56 3.41
N MET A 86 2.87 -4.54 3.42
CA MET A 86 2.93 -5.61 2.44
C MET A 86 2.48 -6.93 3.08
N PRO A 87 1.17 -7.24 3.06
CA PRO A 87 0.68 -8.53 3.54
C PRO A 87 1.17 -9.65 2.62
N PRO A 88 1.49 -10.83 3.18
CA PRO A 88 1.91 -11.97 2.37
C PRO A 88 0.74 -12.57 1.59
N LEU A 89 1.03 -13.06 0.38
CA LEU A 89 0.08 -13.87 -0.40
C LEU A 89 0.12 -15.35 0.00
N TYR A 90 1.24 -15.82 0.55
CA TYR A 90 1.42 -17.24 0.87
C TYR A 90 1.90 -17.45 2.29
N ARG A 91 1.36 -18.49 2.91
CA ARG A 91 1.90 -19.12 4.11
C ARG A 91 2.40 -20.52 3.75
N ILE A 92 3.59 -20.86 4.21
CA ILE A 92 4.26 -22.12 3.96
C ILE A 92 4.59 -22.74 5.33
N ASP A 93 4.01 -23.86 5.64
CA ASP A 93 4.28 -24.62 6.88
C ASP A 93 5.17 -25.82 6.54
N LEU A 94 6.24 -26.02 7.29
CA LEU A 94 7.04 -27.23 7.26
C LEU A 94 7.18 -27.78 8.68
N GLY A 95 6.34 -28.75 9.03
CA GLY A 95 6.24 -29.28 10.40
C GLY A 95 5.79 -28.19 11.38
N LYS A 96 6.74 -27.63 12.17
CA LYS A 96 6.47 -26.52 13.11
C LYS A 96 7.00 -25.16 12.64
N GLU A 97 7.77 -25.16 11.56
CA GLU A 97 8.30 -23.90 10.98
C GLU A 97 7.25 -23.27 10.07
N VAL A 98 7.08 -21.95 10.17
CA VAL A 98 6.14 -21.15 9.37
C VAL A 98 6.93 -20.09 8.62
N PHE A 99 6.66 -19.98 7.32
CA PHE A 99 7.24 -18.97 6.45
C PHE A 99 6.13 -18.22 5.74
N TYR A 100 6.38 -16.96 5.43
CA TYR A 100 5.47 -16.13 4.66
C TYR A 100 6.18 -15.62 3.41
N ALA A 101 5.46 -15.59 2.28
CA ALA A 101 5.95 -15.07 1.01
C ALA A 101 4.99 -14.00 0.48
N LEU A 102 5.55 -12.90 -0.03
CA LEU A 102 4.78 -11.79 -0.59
C LEU A 102 4.17 -12.14 -1.95
N ASP A 103 4.90 -12.92 -2.74
CA ASP A 103 4.56 -13.25 -4.12
C ASP A 103 4.96 -14.68 -4.48
N GLU A 104 4.72 -15.05 -5.73
CA GLU A 104 5.05 -16.36 -6.29
C GLU A 104 6.56 -16.62 -6.27
N SER A 105 7.36 -15.63 -6.65
CA SER A 105 8.82 -15.75 -6.71
C SER A 105 9.43 -16.02 -5.33
N GLU A 106 8.99 -15.29 -4.31
CA GLU A 106 9.44 -15.51 -2.94
C GLU A 106 8.98 -16.87 -2.40
N LYS A 107 7.76 -17.30 -2.77
CA LYS A 107 7.26 -18.65 -2.43
C LYS A 107 8.16 -19.73 -3.02
N GLU A 108 8.48 -19.65 -4.32
CA GLU A 108 9.34 -20.61 -4.97
C GLU A 108 10.75 -20.66 -4.36
N ALA A 109 11.33 -19.50 -4.06
CA ALA A 109 12.62 -19.41 -3.38
C ALA A 109 12.62 -20.08 -1.99
N ILE A 110 11.52 -19.90 -1.25
CA ILE A 110 11.34 -20.56 0.06
C ILE A 110 11.22 -22.09 -0.13
N LEU A 111 10.38 -22.55 -1.07
CA LEU A 111 10.19 -23.97 -1.35
C LEU A 111 11.49 -24.64 -1.78
N GLU A 112 12.29 -23.99 -2.62
CA GLU A 112 13.61 -24.51 -3.03
C GLU A 112 14.55 -24.69 -1.82
N ARG A 113 14.59 -23.69 -0.92
CA ARG A 113 15.40 -23.73 0.30
C ARG A 113 14.94 -24.83 1.28
N LEU A 114 13.68 -25.24 1.21
CA LEU A 114 13.09 -26.27 2.07
C LEU A 114 13.25 -27.68 1.50
N LYS A 115 13.69 -27.82 0.23
CA LYS A 115 13.92 -29.14 -0.39
C LYS A 115 14.86 -30.00 0.46
N GLY A 116 14.46 -31.24 0.67
CA GLY A 116 15.25 -32.21 1.46
C GLY A 116 15.12 -32.09 2.98
N LYS A 117 14.45 -31.07 3.52
CA LYS A 117 14.13 -31.00 4.94
C LYS A 117 13.00 -31.95 5.29
N LYS A 118 13.07 -32.54 6.49
CA LYS A 118 12.03 -33.44 7.00
C LYS A 118 10.84 -32.63 7.56
N GLY A 119 9.62 -33.03 7.21
CA GLY A 119 8.39 -32.42 7.70
C GLY A 119 7.27 -32.53 6.66
N THR A 120 6.04 -32.35 7.10
CA THR A 120 4.90 -32.21 6.20
C THR A 120 4.87 -30.78 5.69
N LEU A 121 4.97 -30.60 4.38
CA LEU A 121 4.89 -29.32 3.71
C LEU A 121 3.43 -29.01 3.41
N ASN A 122 2.96 -27.83 3.80
CA ASN A 122 1.67 -27.27 3.43
C ASN A 122 1.85 -25.84 2.92
N VAL A 123 1.13 -25.48 1.84
CA VAL A 123 1.15 -24.13 1.27
C VAL A 123 -0.28 -23.62 1.22
N GLN A 124 -0.53 -22.50 1.87
CA GLN A 124 -1.81 -21.80 1.87
C GLN A 124 -1.64 -20.47 1.12
N ARG A 125 -2.59 -20.15 0.23
CA ARG A 125 -2.69 -18.84 -0.41
C ARG A 125 -3.76 -18.01 0.30
N PHE A 126 -3.44 -16.76 0.65
CA PHE A 126 -4.40 -15.78 1.12
C PHE A 126 -4.94 -14.96 -0.06
N LYS A 127 -6.25 -14.85 -0.17
CA LYS A 127 -6.92 -13.97 -1.16
C LYS A 127 -7.11 -12.56 -0.64
N GLY A 128 -7.15 -12.39 0.69
CA GLY A 128 -7.29 -11.10 1.35
C GLY A 128 -7.01 -11.20 2.85
N LEU A 129 -6.94 -10.05 3.51
CA LEU A 129 -6.64 -9.94 4.95
C LEU A 129 -7.70 -10.65 5.82
N GLY A 130 -8.95 -10.74 5.33
CA GLY A 130 -10.04 -11.42 6.03
C GLY A 130 -9.89 -12.94 6.13
N GLU A 131 -8.98 -13.55 5.36
CA GLU A 131 -8.66 -14.97 5.44
C GLU A 131 -7.57 -15.30 6.47
N MET A 132 -6.94 -14.25 7.04
CA MET A 132 -5.92 -14.41 8.07
C MET A 132 -6.55 -14.47 9.45
N ASP A 133 -6.07 -15.39 10.26
CA ASP A 133 -6.37 -15.38 11.71
C ASP A 133 -5.78 -14.11 12.34
N PRO A 134 -6.35 -13.59 13.45
CA PRO A 134 -5.84 -12.41 14.14
C PRO A 134 -4.35 -12.49 14.50
N SER A 135 -3.84 -13.67 14.84
CA SER A 135 -2.42 -13.91 15.12
C SER A 135 -1.56 -13.77 13.86
N GLN A 136 -2.02 -14.31 12.74
CA GLN A 136 -1.35 -14.19 11.43
C GLN A 136 -1.31 -12.73 10.96
N LEU A 137 -2.45 -12.03 11.02
CA LEU A 137 -2.54 -10.62 10.66
C LEU A 137 -1.60 -9.77 11.53
N ARG A 138 -1.59 -10.02 12.85
CA ARG A 138 -0.67 -9.32 13.75
C ARG A 138 0.78 -9.57 13.37
N GLU A 139 1.17 -10.82 13.16
CA GLU A 139 2.55 -11.22 12.87
C GLU A 139 3.05 -10.66 11.54
N THR A 140 2.21 -10.68 10.51
CA THR A 140 2.61 -10.31 9.15
C THR A 140 2.52 -8.82 8.85
N THR A 141 1.61 -8.08 9.50
CA THR A 141 1.31 -6.69 9.14
C THR A 141 1.43 -5.69 10.27
N MET A 142 1.30 -6.11 11.54
CA MET A 142 1.21 -5.21 12.69
C MET A 142 2.45 -5.22 13.57
N ALA A 143 3.03 -6.40 13.84
CA ALA A 143 4.15 -6.52 14.77
C ALA A 143 5.43 -5.88 14.21
N PRO A 144 6.09 -4.95 14.94
CA PRO A 144 7.23 -4.18 14.42
C PRO A 144 8.40 -5.02 13.92
N ASN A 145 8.60 -6.21 14.50
CA ASN A 145 9.75 -7.07 14.20
C ASN A 145 9.54 -7.99 12.99
N THR A 146 8.30 -8.16 12.53
CA THR A 146 7.95 -9.16 11.51
C THR A 146 7.18 -8.57 10.33
N ARG A 147 6.51 -7.43 10.53
CA ARG A 147 5.81 -6.73 9.45
C ARG A 147 6.77 -6.23 8.38
N ARG A 148 6.31 -6.21 7.15
CA ARG A 148 7.00 -5.59 6.02
C ARG A 148 6.31 -4.29 5.64
N LEU A 149 7.04 -3.20 5.66
CA LEU A 149 6.57 -1.86 5.32
C LEU A 149 7.44 -1.29 4.21
N VAL A 150 6.80 -0.72 3.20
CA VAL A 150 7.45 0.12 2.19
C VAL A 150 7.14 1.56 2.52
N GLN A 151 8.16 2.38 2.74
CA GLN A 151 7.99 3.80 3.00
C GLN A 151 7.57 4.51 1.71
N LEU A 152 6.53 5.33 1.79
CA LEU A 152 6.15 6.22 0.71
C LEU A 152 7.13 7.41 0.73
N THR A 153 7.89 7.56 -0.33
CA THR A 153 8.87 8.62 -0.49
C THR A 153 8.72 9.29 -1.84
N TYR A 154 8.99 10.58 -1.91
CA TYR A 154 9.29 11.27 -3.14
C TYR A 154 10.25 12.41 -2.84
N ASP A 155 11.13 12.69 -3.76
CA ASP A 155 12.09 13.77 -3.64
C ASP A 155 11.76 14.83 -4.71
N LEU A 156 11.49 16.07 -4.27
CA LEU A 156 11.19 17.18 -5.17
C LEU A 156 12.44 17.83 -5.73
N GLU A 157 13.62 17.57 -5.14
CA GLU A 157 14.89 18.16 -5.57
C GLU A 157 15.53 17.38 -6.73
N GLU A 158 15.13 16.10 -6.90
CA GLU A 158 15.59 15.27 -8.00
C GLU A 158 14.47 15.04 -9.03
N ASP A 159 14.84 14.79 -10.29
CA ASP A 159 13.90 14.47 -11.39
C ASP A 159 12.94 13.31 -11.07
N GLN A 160 13.30 12.44 -10.10
CA GLN A 160 12.49 11.32 -9.66
C GLN A 160 11.17 11.75 -9.00
N GLY A 161 11.16 12.85 -8.26
CA GLY A 161 9.93 13.38 -7.66
C GLY A 161 8.94 13.85 -8.73
N ALA A 162 9.43 14.52 -9.76
CA ALA A 162 8.63 14.96 -10.89
C ALA A 162 8.04 13.75 -11.66
N ALA A 163 8.82 12.69 -11.85
CA ALA A 163 8.37 11.48 -12.52
C ALA A 163 7.27 10.76 -11.72
N THR A 164 7.37 10.72 -10.39
CA THR A 164 6.34 10.13 -9.52
C THR A 164 5.04 10.91 -9.61
N LEU A 165 5.08 12.23 -9.54
CA LEU A 165 3.89 13.07 -9.64
C LEU A 165 3.25 12.99 -11.03
N GLU A 166 4.06 12.95 -12.11
CA GLU A 166 3.57 12.77 -13.48
C GLU A 166 2.89 11.40 -13.65
N LEU A 167 3.47 10.33 -13.10
CA LEU A 167 2.85 9.01 -13.11
C LEU A 167 1.52 9.00 -12.37
N MET A 168 1.46 9.62 -11.19
CA MET A 168 0.23 9.74 -10.40
C MET A 168 -0.82 10.56 -11.14
N ASP A 169 -0.43 11.64 -11.80
CA ASP A 169 -1.32 12.44 -12.63
C ASP A 169 -1.86 11.62 -13.82
N MET A 170 -0.99 10.92 -14.53
CA MET A 170 -1.39 10.03 -15.62
C MET A 170 -2.40 8.97 -15.13
N LEU A 171 -2.16 8.37 -13.96
CA LEU A 171 -3.04 7.33 -13.40
C LEU A 171 -4.39 7.88 -12.94
N LEU A 172 -4.46 9.07 -12.34
CA LEU A 172 -5.60 9.54 -11.56
C LEU A 172 -6.35 10.72 -12.15
N ALA A 173 -5.71 11.56 -12.98
CA ALA A 173 -6.37 12.71 -13.56
C ALA A 173 -7.42 12.31 -14.61
N LYS A 174 -8.61 12.92 -14.54
CA LYS A 174 -9.75 12.58 -15.41
C LYS A 174 -9.42 12.79 -16.90
N LYS A 175 -8.67 13.84 -17.22
CA LYS A 175 -8.32 14.21 -18.58
C LYS A 175 -7.29 13.29 -19.24
N ARG A 176 -6.62 12.41 -18.49
CA ARG A 176 -5.53 11.56 -18.95
C ARG A 176 -5.95 10.13 -19.33
N ALA A 177 -7.23 9.93 -19.67
CA ALA A 177 -7.76 8.60 -20.01
C ALA A 177 -7.07 7.99 -21.26
N GLU A 178 -6.72 8.79 -22.25
CA GLU A 178 -6.01 8.31 -23.46
C GLU A 178 -4.56 7.93 -23.14
N ASP A 179 -3.89 8.69 -22.26
CA ASP A 179 -2.53 8.37 -21.81
C ASP A 179 -2.50 7.03 -21.05
N ARG A 180 -3.49 6.77 -20.18
CA ARG A 180 -3.64 5.47 -19.51
C ARG A 180 -3.84 4.33 -20.48
N LYS A 181 -4.67 4.54 -21.50
CA LYS A 181 -4.90 3.54 -22.54
C LYS A 181 -3.60 3.21 -23.30
N ASN A 182 -2.88 4.23 -23.71
CA ASN A 182 -1.61 4.09 -24.41
C ASN A 182 -0.57 3.38 -23.52
N TRP A 183 -0.50 3.76 -22.25
CA TRP A 183 0.39 3.13 -21.27
C TRP A 183 0.07 1.65 -21.10
N LEU A 184 -1.21 1.28 -20.96
CA LEU A 184 -1.65 -0.11 -20.87
C LEU A 184 -1.34 -0.90 -22.15
N GLN A 185 -1.48 -0.31 -23.34
CA GLN A 185 -1.12 -0.96 -24.58
C GLN A 185 0.38 -1.24 -24.72
N THR A 186 1.20 -0.36 -24.14
CA THR A 186 2.67 -0.46 -24.20
C THR A 186 3.24 -1.40 -23.14
N ASN A 187 2.60 -1.46 -21.95
CA ASN A 187 3.14 -2.17 -20.80
C ASN A 187 2.26 -3.33 -20.31
N GLY A 188 1.16 -3.63 -21.02
CA GLY A 188 0.17 -4.60 -20.56
C GLY A 188 0.66 -6.05 -20.54
N ASP A 189 1.70 -6.36 -21.30
CA ASP A 189 2.38 -7.66 -21.33
C ASP A 189 3.30 -7.88 -20.11
N GLN A 190 3.60 -6.81 -19.34
CA GLN A 190 4.39 -6.87 -18.12
C GLN A 190 3.54 -7.17 -16.87
N VAL A 191 2.22 -7.25 -17.03
CA VAL A 191 1.33 -7.59 -15.92
C VAL A 191 1.42 -9.09 -15.69
N ASP A 192 1.98 -9.50 -14.57
CA ASP A 192 1.80 -10.86 -14.06
C ASP A 192 0.30 -11.07 -13.81
N LEU A 193 -0.34 -11.76 -14.74
CA LEU A 193 -1.69 -12.26 -14.55
C LEU A 193 -1.60 -13.32 -13.45
N ALA A 194 -1.67 -12.89 -12.20
CA ALA A 194 -1.92 -13.78 -11.08
C ALA A 194 -3.33 -14.36 -11.27
N VAL A 195 -3.40 -15.48 -11.98
CA VAL A 195 -4.59 -16.30 -12.18
C VAL A 195 -4.87 -17.13 -10.94
#